data_86058378d9a8a74780f3d32eb7bf131e
#
_entry.id   86058378d9a8a74780f3d32eb7bf131e
#
_cell.length_a   1.000
_cell.length_b   1.000
_cell.length_c   1.000
_cell.angle_alpha   90.00
_cell.angle_beta   90.00
_cell.angle_gamma   90.00
#
_symmetry.space_group_name_H-M   'P 1'
#
loop_
_entity.id
_entity.type
_entity.pdbx_description
1 polymer ?
#
loop_
_entity_poly.entity_id
_entity_poly.type
_entity_poly.pdbx_seq_one_letter_code
_entity_poly.pdbx_strand_id
1 'polypeptide(L)'
;MFFFLYFCSSLNLEGDLEAMEKNKILYVTQEINPFLIQSEISNLVRTLAQGVYETDKEIRIFMPRFGVINERRHQLHEVIRLSGMNLIVNDYDHPLIIKVASIPQIRIQVYFIDNEEYFKRKLVFNDENGKFFNDNDERSMFFCKGVLETVKKLGWVPEIIHCHGWMSALMPVYLKTVYDNDPHFSNAKVIYSIYDVQNKNKFSKDFKDKLAFDEIPVDELDINGTIDVKTLHKIGLDWCDAIGVCASDAEDHFESYLNNTDKPLLQFHSEEQTIEVHQDFYEKVLSESGVLA
;
A
#
# COMPACT_ATOMS: atom_id res chain seq x y z
N MET A 1 70.86 28.14 18.09
CA MET A 1 69.62 28.17 18.81
C MET A 1 68.54 28.77 17.90
N PHE A 2 67.93 27.94 17.06
CA PHE A 2 66.88 28.34 16.12
C PHE A 2 65.63 27.56 16.40
N PHE A 3 64.55 28.26 16.80
CA PHE A 3 63.21 27.74 16.95
C PHE A 3 62.53 27.65 15.60
N PHE A 4 62.16 26.43 15.15
CA PHE A 4 61.27 26.23 14.00
C PHE A 4 59.85 26.04 14.59
N LEU A 5 59.00 27.04 14.38
CA LEU A 5 57.58 26.96 14.58
C LEU A 5 56.95 26.28 13.34
N TYR A 6 56.48 25.04 13.54
CA TYR A 6 55.61 24.36 12.58
C TYR A 6 54.18 24.87 12.75
N PHE A 7 53.69 25.62 11.80
CA PHE A 7 52.26 25.89 11.64
C PHE A 7 51.61 24.67 11.04
N CYS A 8 50.90 23.89 11.86
CA CYS A 8 50.02 22.82 11.42
C CYS A 8 48.66 23.46 11.14
N SER A 9 48.38 23.82 9.90
CA SER A 9 47.04 24.17 9.46
C SER A 9 46.22 22.87 9.34
N SER A 10 45.40 22.61 10.36
CA SER A 10 44.34 21.61 10.29
C SER A 10 43.29 22.07 9.28
N LEU A 11 43.36 21.56 8.09
CA LEU A 11 42.23 21.55 7.19
C LEU A 11 41.18 20.58 7.77
N ASN A 12 40.15 21.14 8.40
CA ASN A 12 38.94 20.42 8.70
C ASN A 12 38.26 20.09 7.37
N LEU A 13 38.52 18.90 6.87
CA LEU A 13 37.71 18.23 5.86
C LEU A 13 36.63 17.37 6.54
N GLU A 14 35.83 18.02 7.38
CA GLU A 14 34.47 17.53 7.67
C GLU A 14 33.58 18.04 6.52
N GLY A 15 33.71 17.41 5.37
CA GLY A 15 32.68 17.46 4.37
C GLY A 15 31.51 16.67 4.93
N ASP A 16 30.46 17.37 5.35
CA ASP A 16 29.13 16.84 5.57
C ASP A 16 28.73 16.05 4.32
N LEU A 17 28.93 14.74 4.36
CA LEU A 17 28.13 13.80 3.59
C LEU A 17 26.77 13.82 4.25
N GLU A 18 25.93 14.81 3.92
CA GLU A 18 24.49 14.66 4.05
C GLU A 18 24.17 13.37 3.32
N ALA A 19 23.88 12.34 4.08
CA ALA A 19 23.33 11.12 3.52
C ALA A 19 22.01 11.54 2.85
N MET A 20 21.99 11.60 1.52
CA MET A 20 20.77 11.91 0.78
C MET A 20 19.68 11.00 1.32
N GLU A 21 18.67 11.60 1.92
CA GLU A 21 17.57 10.83 2.50
C GLU A 21 16.88 10.09 1.34
N LYS A 22 16.87 8.75 1.43
CA LYS A 22 16.30 7.91 0.37
C LYS A 22 14.80 8.08 0.35
N ASN A 23 14.22 8.29 -0.82
CA ASN A 23 12.77 8.30 -0.96
C ASN A 23 12.17 6.98 -0.44
N LYS A 24 11.14 7.10 0.39
CA LYS A 24 10.49 5.98 1.08
C LYS A 24 9.18 5.66 0.41
N ILE A 25 9.07 4.44 -0.15
CA ILE A 25 7.88 3.98 -0.86
C ILE A 25 7.25 2.80 -0.13
N LEU A 26 5.99 2.97 0.23
CA LEU A 26 5.15 1.95 0.83
C LEU A 26 4.30 1.26 -0.24
N TYR A 27 4.49 -0.03 -0.45
CA TYR A 27 3.58 -0.84 -1.26
C TYR A 27 2.54 -1.50 -0.37
N VAL A 28 1.27 -1.26 -0.68
CA VAL A 28 0.11 -1.89 -0.02
C VAL A 28 -0.61 -2.75 -1.04
N THR A 29 -0.50 -4.06 -0.92
CA THR A 29 -0.97 -4.99 -1.93
C THR A 29 -1.76 -6.15 -1.34
N GLN A 30 -2.72 -6.67 -2.08
CA GLN A 30 -3.45 -7.87 -1.67
C GLN A 30 -2.65 -9.17 -1.89
N GLU A 31 -1.63 -9.16 -2.74
CA GLU A 31 -0.80 -10.33 -3.06
C GLU A 31 0.56 -9.93 -3.61
N ILE A 32 1.56 -10.80 -3.44
CA ILE A 32 2.88 -10.66 -4.06
C ILE A 32 3.55 -12.04 -4.20
N ASN A 33 4.22 -12.28 -5.31
CA ASN A 33 5.07 -13.45 -5.54
C ASN A 33 6.34 -13.37 -4.65
N PRO A 34 6.72 -14.42 -3.88
CA PRO A 34 6.27 -15.82 -3.98
C PRO A 34 5.21 -16.22 -2.94
N PHE A 35 4.66 -15.32 -2.15
CA PHE A 35 3.80 -15.65 -1.00
C PHE A 35 2.39 -16.04 -1.42
N LEU A 36 1.81 -15.26 -2.32
CA LEU A 36 0.49 -15.49 -2.88
C LEU A 36 0.46 -15.03 -4.35
N ILE A 37 0.01 -15.91 -5.24
CA ILE A 37 -0.09 -15.66 -6.67
C ILE A 37 -1.50 -16.05 -7.09
N GLN A 38 -2.38 -15.05 -7.20
CA GLN A 38 -3.77 -15.23 -7.64
C GLN A 38 -4.03 -14.54 -8.98
N SER A 39 -3.35 -13.41 -9.22
CA SER A 39 -3.49 -12.61 -10.43
C SER A 39 -2.14 -12.01 -10.87
N GLU A 40 -2.16 -11.20 -11.89
CA GLU A 40 -1.02 -10.44 -12.39
C GLU A 40 -0.43 -9.45 -11.35
N ILE A 41 -1.25 -8.98 -10.40
CA ILE A 41 -0.83 -8.09 -9.31
C ILE A 41 0.44 -8.63 -8.64
N SER A 42 0.46 -9.93 -8.37
CA SER A 42 1.53 -10.58 -7.61
C SER A 42 2.90 -10.46 -8.27
N ASN A 43 2.97 -10.59 -9.57
CA ASN A 43 4.21 -10.51 -10.34
C ASN A 43 4.60 -9.06 -10.60
N LEU A 44 3.62 -8.21 -10.95
CA LEU A 44 3.87 -6.80 -11.19
C LEU A 44 4.42 -6.10 -9.95
N VAL A 45 3.77 -6.27 -8.78
CA VAL A 45 4.25 -5.67 -7.52
C VAL A 45 5.64 -6.17 -7.15
N ARG A 46 5.93 -7.46 -7.38
CA ARG A 46 7.28 -7.99 -7.16
C ARG A 46 8.32 -7.32 -8.07
N THR A 47 8.02 -7.21 -9.36
CA THR A 47 8.92 -6.60 -10.36
C THR A 47 9.16 -5.12 -10.02
N LEU A 48 8.11 -4.38 -9.71
CA LEU A 48 8.20 -2.97 -9.30
C LEU A 48 9.05 -2.81 -8.03
N ALA A 49 8.74 -3.58 -6.99
CA ALA A 49 9.45 -3.47 -5.73
C ALA A 49 10.94 -3.78 -5.90
N GLN A 50 11.30 -4.79 -6.69
CA GLN A 50 12.68 -5.12 -6.98
C GLN A 50 13.36 -3.99 -7.74
N GLY A 51 12.81 -3.55 -8.87
CA GLY A 51 13.43 -2.54 -9.72
C GLY A 51 13.59 -1.20 -9.01
N VAL A 52 12.58 -0.78 -8.24
CA VAL A 52 12.63 0.47 -7.47
C VAL A 52 13.63 0.38 -6.31
N TYR A 53 13.74 -0.79 -5.66
CA TYR A 53 14.77 -1.03 -4.64
C TYR A 53 16.19 -0.93 -5.19
N GLU A 54 16.42 -1.38 -6.41
CA GLU A 54 17.72 -1.32 -7.10
C GLU A 54 18.14 0.13 -7.44
N THR A 55 17.22 1.10 -7.38
CA THR A 55 17.49 2.54 -7.58
C THR A 55 17.68 3.34 -6.28
N ASP A 56 18.12 2.66 -5.23
CA ASP A 56 18.49 3.27 -3.95
C ASP A 56 17.31 3.90 -3.17
N LYS A 57 16.07 3.45 -3.42
CA LYS A 57 14.88 3.85 -2.65
C LYS A 57 14.66 2.87 -1.48
N GLU A 58 14.14 3.35 -0.36
CA GLU A 58 13.75 2.49 0.76
C GLU A 58 12.31 2.01 0.55
N ILE A 59 12.12 0.69 0.56
CA ILE A 59 10.82 0.07 0.27
C ILE A 59 10.35 -0.77 1.44
N ARG A 60 9.07 -0.66 1.76
CA ARG A 60 8.33 -1.58 2.60
C ARG A 60 7.08 -2.05 1.88
N ILE A 61 6.76 -3.33 2.09
CA ILE A 61 5.60 -3.96 1.45
C ILE A 61 4.70 -4.53 2.52
N PHE A 62 3.40 -4.30 2.39
CA PHE A 62 2.39 -4.86 3.28
C PHE A 62 1.36 -5.64 2.48
N MET A 63 0.98 -6.81 3.01
CA MET A 63 -0.08 -7.64 2.46
C MET A 63 -0.85 -8.38 3.57
N PRO A 64 -2.09 -8.85 3.31
CA PRO A 64 -2.79 -9.69 4.26
C PRO A 64 -2.12 -11.07 4.39
N ARG A 65 -2.11 -11.63 5.59
CA ARG A 65 -1.61 -12.99 5.84
C ARG A 65 -2.71 -14.02 5.60
N PHE A 66 -3.09 -14.23 4.36
CA PHE A 66 -4.09 -15.26 4.03
C PHE A 66 -3.66 -16.65 4.49
N GLY A 67 -4.60 -17.44 5.01
CA GLY A 67 -4.34 -18.76 5.58
C GLY A 67 -3.83 -19.81 4.59
N VAL A 68 -3.88 -19.53 3.28
CA VAL A 68 -3.25 -20.36 2.23
C VAL A 68 -1.73 -20.19 2.18
N ILE A 69 -1.19 -19.09 2.73
CA ILE A 69 0.25 -18.83 2.74
C ILE A 69 0.94 -19.79 3.70
N ASN A 70 1.88 -20.56 3.18
CA ASN A 70 2.63 -21.52 3.98
C ASN A 70 3.73 -20.81 4.77
N GLU A 71 3.47 -20.54 6.04
CA GLU A 71 4.39 -19.80 6.93
C GLU A 71 5.76 -20.47 7.07
N ARG A 72 5.80 -21.81 7.16
CA ARG A 72 7.06 -22.54 7.31
C ARG A 72 7.90 -22.48 6.04
N ARG A 73 7.25 -22.64 4.87
CA ARG A 73 7.94 -22.57 3.57
C ARG A 73 8.56 -21.20 3.34
N HIS A 74 7.86 -20.15 3.71
CA HIS A 74 8.29 -18.78 3.49
C HIS A 74 8.98 -18.14 4.70
N GLN A 75 9.19 -18.91 5.78
CA GLN A 75 9.87 -18.46 6.99
C GLN A 75 9.24 -17.20 7.61
N LEU A 76 7.90 -17.13 7.62
CA LEU A 76 7.19 -16.06 8.30
C LEU A 76 7.42 -16.18 9.81
N HIS A 77 7.78 -15.09 10.44
CA HIS A 77 7.90 -15.00 11.90
C HIS A 77 7.17 -13.76 12.42
N GLU A 78 6.58 -13.91 13.59
CA GLU A 78 5.88 -12.83 14.24
C GLU A 78 6.84 -11.77 14.79
N VAL A 79 6.48 -10.51 14.61
CA VAL A 79 7.19 -9.37 15.18
C VAL A 79 6.44 -8.90 16.42
N ILE A 80 6.76 -9.48 17.58
CA ILE A 80 6.03 -9.25 18.86
C ILE A 80 5.91 -7.76 19.19
N ARG A 81 6.96 -6.96 18.96
CA ARG A 81 6.93 -5.52 19.25
C ARG A 81 5.91 -4.73 18.41
N LEU A 82 5.52 -5.26 17.25
CA LEU A 82 4.53 -4.66 16.36
C LEU A 82 3.13 -5.24 16.56
N SER A 83 3.06 -6.46 17.09
CA SER A 83 1.79 -7.16 17.37
C SER A 83 1.11 -6.68 18.65
N GLY A 84 -0.10 -7.13 18.87
CA GLY A 84 -0.86 -6.96 20.12
C GLY A 84 -1.63 -5.64 20.24
N MET A 85 -1.69 -4.81 19.21
CA MET A 85 -2.66 -3.71 19.14
C MET A 85 -4.03 -4.27 18.81
N ASN A 86 -5.08 -3.72 19.40
CA ASN A 86 -6.46 -4.00 18.98
C ASN A 86 -6.89 -2.94 17.97
N LEU A 87 -7.45 -3.39 16.85
CA LEU A 87 -8.12 -2.53 15.88
C LEU A 87 -9.63 -2.72 16.01
N ILE A 88 -10.35 -1.62 16.11
CA ILE A 88 -11.81 -1.68 16.14
C ILE A 88 -12.30 -1.71 14.70
N VAL A 89 -13.08 -2.71 14.34
CA VAL A 89 -13.81 -2.82 13.07
C VAL A 89 -15.24 -3.24 13.39
N ASN A 90 -16.23 -2.49 12.91
CA ASN A 90 -17.63 -2.79 13.13
C ASN A 90 -17.99 -3.00 14.63
N ASP A 91 -17.50 -2.11 15.52
CA ASP A 91 -17.73 -2.11 16.97
C ASP A 91 -17.13 -3.33 17.73
N TYR A 92 -16.22 -4.07 17.11
CA TYR A 92 -15.52 -5.20 17.73
C TYR A 92 -14.00 -4.98 17.71
N ASP A 93 -13.38 -5.42 18.82
CA ASP A 93 -11.91 -5.43 18.96
C ASP A 93 -11.29 -6.63 18.23
N HIS A 94 -10.40 -6.36 17.33
CA HIS A 94 -9.65 -7.39 16.60
C HIS A 94 -8.16 -7.26 16.86
N PRO A 95 -7.50 -8.26 17.47
CA PRO A 95 -6.07 -8.21 17.73
C PRO A 95 -5.27 -8.21 16.40
N LEU A 96 -4.39 -7.23 16.26
CA LEU A 96 -3.46 -7.13 15.14
C LEU A 96 -2.20 -7.94 15.42
N ILE A 97 -1.91 -8.88 14.56
CA ILE A 97 -0.67 -9.66 14.56
C ILE A 97 0.14 -9.28 13.32
N ILE A 98 1.41 -9.01 13.51
CA ILE A 98 2.33 -8.67 12.41
C ILE A 98 3.35 -9.78 12.25
N LYS A 99 3.39 -10.34 11.05
CA LYS A 99 4.45 -11.28 10.65
C LYS A 99 5.31 -10.67 9.56
N VAL A 100 6.54 -11.13 9.45
CA VAL A 100 7.51 -10.65 8.46
C VAL A 100 8.19 -11.82 7.78
N ALA A 101 8.41 -11.69 6.49
CA ALA A 101 9.31 -12.53 5.72
C ALA A 101 10.05 -11.70 4.67
N SER A 102 11.20 -12.18 4.20
CA SER A 102 11.93 -11.53 3.11
C SER A 102 11.60 -12.19 1.78
N ILE A 103 11.49 -11.40 0.73
CA ILE A 103 11.44 -11.95 -0.62
C ILE A 103 12.81 -12.57 -0.92
N PRO A 104 12.86 -13.86 -1.30
CA PRO A 104 14.12 -14.51 -1.63
C PRO A 104 14.92 -13.73 -2.68
N GLN A 105 16.24 -13.71 -2.52
CA GLN A 105 17.23 -13.09 -3.41
C GLN A 105 17.36 -11.56 -3.30
N ILE A 106 16.28 -10.79 -3.09
CA ILE A 106 16.31 -9.33 -3.07
C ILE A 106 16.27 -8.72 -1.67
N ARG A 107 16.06 -9.53 -0.62
CA ARG A 107 16.03 -9.13 0.81
C ARG A 107 15.02 -8.04 1.19
N ILE A 108 14.07 -7.72 0.33
CA ILE A 108 12.97 -6.80 0.65
C ILE A 108 12.05 -7.47 1.67
N GLN A 109 11.72 -6.75 2.75
CA GLN A 109 10.83 -7.24 3.78
C GLN A 109 9.37 -7.04 3.38
N VAL A 110 8.57 -8.09 3.54
CA VAL A 110 7.12 -8.05 3.43
C VAL A 110 6.52 -8.22 4.81
N TYR A 111 5.70 -7.28 5.21
CA TYR A 111 4.93 -7.27 6.45
C TYR A 111 3.54 -7.83 6.18
N PHE A 112 3.16 -8.80 6.98
CA PHE A 112 1.87 -9.48 6.84
C PHE A 112 0.94 -9.00 7.96
N ILE A 113 -0.18 -8.41 7.56
CA ILE A 113 -1.28 -8.05 8.46
C ILE A 113 -2.10 -9.31 8.73
N ASP A 114 -2.09 -9.76 9.96
CA ASP A 114 -2.73 -11.02 10.37
C ASP A 114 -3.74 -10.81 11.50
N ASN A 115 -4.81 -11.58 11.41
CA ASN A 115 -5.81 -11.75 12.44
C ASN A 115 -6.44 -13.12 12.24
N GLU A 116 -6.65 -13.88 13.33
CA GLU A 116 -7.17 -15.24 13.22
C GLU A 116 -8.59 -15.31 12.63
N GLU A 117 -9.42 -14.36 12.96
CA GLU A 117 -10.81 -14.32 12.50
C GLU A 117 -10.88 -14.04 10.99
N TYR A 118 -10.15 -13.02 10.53
CA TYR A 118 -10.23 -12.56 9.15
C TYR A 118 -9.35 -13.37 8.18
N PHE A 119 -8.19 -13.87 8.61
CA PHE A 119 -7.18 -14.39 7.68
C PHE A 119 -6.78 -15.86 7.91
N LYS A 120 -7.29 -16.55 8.94
CA LYS A 120 -6.94 -17.97 9.18
C LYS A 120 -7.47 -18.94 8.11
N ARG A 121 -8.56 -18.58 7.44
CA ARG A 121 -9.19 -19.41 6.39
C ARG A 121 -8.19 -19.75 5.29
N LYS A 122 -8.21 -21.02 4.82
CA LYS A 122 -7.37 -21.47 3.70
C LYS A 122 -7.96 -21.14 2.33
N LEU A 123 -8.72 -20.08 2.25
CA LEU A 123 -9.36 -19.55 1.06
C LEU A 123 -9.17 -18.03 1.08
N VAL A 124 -8.98 -17.41 -0.10
CA VAL A 124 -8.60 -16.00 -0.16
C VAL A 124 -9.83 -15.09 -0.05
N PHE A 125 -10.70 -15.06 -1.06
CA PHE A 125 -11.84 -14.14 -1.11
C PHE A 125 -13.20 -14.84 -1.17
N ASN A 126 -13.22 -16.10 -1.58
CA ASN A 126 -14.44 -16.86 -1.79
C ASN A 126 -14.40 -18.15 -0.98
N ASP A 127 -15.58 -18.68 -0.63
CA ASP A 127 -15.72 -19.99 0.00
C ASP A 127 -15.53 -21.15 -1.01
N GLU A 128 -15.65 -22.40 -0.54
CA GLU A 128 -15.49 -23.60 -1.35
C GLU A 128 -16.52 -23.69 -2.50
N ASN A 129 -17.62 -22.97 -2.42
CA ASN A 129 -18.66 -22.90 -3.43
C ASN A 129 -18.47 -21.71 -4.39
N GLY A 130 -17.38 -20.96 -4.26
CA GLY A 130 -17.09 -19.76 -5.05
C GLY A 130 -17.86 -18.52 -4.59
N LYS A 131 -18.56 -18.58 -3.45
CA LYS A 131 -19.27 -17.43 -2.92
C LYS A 131 -18.30 -16.48 -2.20
N PHE A 132 -18.37 -15.21 -2.54
CA PHE A 132 -17.60 -14.15 -1.92
C PHE A 132 -17.91 -14.07 -0.41
N PHE A 133 -16.87 -13.97 0.43
CA PHE A 133 -17.08 -13.91 1.87
C PHE A 133 -17.80 -12.63 2.26
N ASN A 134 -18.77 -12.74 3.14
CA ASN A 134 -19.61 -11.62 3.57
C ASN A 134 -18.81 -10.55 4.37
N ASP A 135 -17.70 -10.93 4.98
CA ASP A 135 -16.83 -10.08 5.78
C ASP A 135 -15.62 -9.54 5.01
N ASN A 136 -15.62 -9.62 3.69
CA ASN A 136 -14.52 -9.08 2.88
C ASN A 136 -14.40 -7.55 2.98
N ASP A 137 -15.48 -6.84 3.29
CA ASP A 137 -15.47 -5.42 3.64
C ASP A 137 -14.67 -5.16 4.93
N GLU A 138 -14.99 -5.86 6.02
CA GLU A 138 -14.27 -5.75 7.29
C GLU A 138 -12.80 -6.16 7.15
N ARG A 139 -12.51 -7.18 6.35
CA ARG A 139 -11.14 -7.61 6.04
C ARG A 139 -10.34 -6.53 5.33
N SER A 140 -10.97 -5.79 4.39
CA SER A 140 -10.35 -4.66 3.71
C SER A 140 -10.11 -3.49 4.68
N MET A 141 -11.10 -3.16 5.53
CA MET A 141 -10.97 -2.13 6.58
C MET A 141 -9.84 -2.48 7.55
N PHE A 142 -9.85 -3.71 8.10
CA PHE A 142 -8.82 -4.18 9.02
C PHE A 142 -7.43 -4.16 8.39
N PHE A 143 -7.31 -4.57 7.14
CA PHE A 143 -6.05 -4.54 6.41
C PHE A 143 -5.49 -3.12 6.29
N CYS A 144 -6.29 -2.16 5.79
CA CYS A 144 -5.86 -0.78 5.63
C CYS A 144 -5.46 -0.13 6.96
N LYS A 145 -6.30 -0.27 8.00
CA LYS A 145 -6.00 0.24 9.35
C LYS A 145 -4.75 -0.42 9.93
N GLY A 146 -4.63 -1.73 9.77
CA GLY A 146 -3.47 -2.49 10.25
C GLY A 146 -2.15 -2.05 9.61
N VAL A 147 -2.15 -1.71 8.33
CA VAL A 147 -1.00 -1.13 7.64
C VAL A 147 -0.65 0.22 8.26
N LEU A 148 -1.60 1.15 8.36
CA LEU A 148 -1.37 2.50 8.86
C LEU A 148 -0.85 2.49 10.30
N GLU A 149 -1.49 1.76 11.20
CA GLU A 149 -1.06 1.66 12.59
C GLU A 149 0.32 0.98 12.73
N THR A 150 0.64 0.02 11.86
CA THR A 150 1.96 -0.60 11.87
C THR A 150 3.04 0.36 11.38
N VAL A 151 2.78 1.14 10.34
CA VAL A 151 3.70 2.16 9.81
C VAL A 151 3.99 3.23 10.87
N LYS A 152 2.96 3.71 11.59
CA LYS A 152 3.12 4.62 12.74
C LYS A 152 4.01 4.00 13.83
N LYS A 153 3.74 2.76 14.20
CA LYS A 153 4.51 2.06 15.25
C LYS A 153 5.97 1.79 14.84
N LEU A 154 6.23 1.71 13.54
CA LEU A 154 7.59 1.62 12.97
C LEU A 154 8.32 2.98 13.01
N GLY A 155 7.61 4.10 13.18
CA GLY A 155 8.17 5.45 13.06
C GLY A 155 8.72 5.72 11.65
N TRP A 156 8.12 5.12 10.63
CA TRP A 156 8.59 5.21 9.26
C TRP A 156 7.62 6.05 8.43
N VAL A 157 8.11 7.14 7.85
CA VAL A 157 7.30 8.13 7.14
C VAL A 157 7.47 7.91 5.64
N PRO A 158 6.48 7.34 4.92
CA PRO A 158 6.53 7.19 3.49
C PRO A 158 6.26 8.51 2.77
N GLU A 159 6.92 8.74 1.65
CA GLU A 159 6.61 9.84 0.72
C GLU A 159 5.57 9.41 -0.32
N ILE A 160 5.60 8.12 -0.70
CA ILE A 160 4.62 7.51 -1.60
C ILE A 160 4.01 6.29 -0.92
N ILE A 161 2.69 6.19 -0.99
CA ILE A 161 1.91 5.00 -0.62
C ILE A 161 1.26 4.49 -1.89
N HIS A 162 1.78 3.39 -2.44
CA HIS A 162 1.28 2.80 -3.67
C HIS A 162 0.39 1.59 -3.37
N CYS A 163 -0.89 1.71 -3.67
CA CYS A 163 -1.94 0.76 -3.37
C CYS A 163 -2.27 -0.10 -4.58
N HIS A 164 -2.33 -1.43 -4.40
CA HIS A 164 -2.57 -2.40 -5.46
C HIS A 164 -3.71 -3.35 -5.12
N GLY A 165 -4.73 -3.36 -5.98
CA GLY A 165 -5.90 -4.23 -5.83
C GLY A 165 -6.96 -3.69 -4.87
N TRP A 166 -8.15 -4.31 -4.94
CA TRP A 166 -9.34 -3.81 -4.24
C TRP A 166 -9.24 -3.82 -2.71
N MET A 167 -8.45 -4.73 -2.11
CA MET A 167 -8.29 -4.77 -0.66
C MET A 167 -7.60 -3.53 -0.08
N SER A 168 -6.85 -2.79 -0.91
CA SER A 168 -6.20 -1.54 -0.53
C SER A 168 -7.00 -0.29 -0.95
N ALA A 169 -8.17 -0.45 -1.56
CA ALA A 169 -8.94 0.66 -2.13
C ALA A 169 -9.45 1.68 -1.09
N LEU A 170 -9.59 1.27 0.17
CA LEU A 170 -9.94 2.20 1.26
C LEU A 170 -8.74 2.99 1.79
N MET A 171 -7.51 2.62 1.42
CA MET A 171 -6.31 3.31 1.92
C MET A 171 -6.32 4.83 1.61
N PRO A 172 -6.62 5.27 0.37
CA PRO A 172 -6.71 6.70 0.08
C PRO A 172 -7.74 7.42 0.95
N VAL A 173 -8.90 6.82 1.18
CA VAL A 173 -9.96 7.40 2.02
C VAL A 173 -9.49 7.57 3.45
N TYR A 174 -8.95 6.52 4.08
CA TYR A 174 -8.41 6.61 5.44
C TYR A 174 -7.35 7.70 5.58
N LEU A 175 -6.44 7.80 4.60
CA LEU A 175 -5.35 8.79 4.62
C LEU A 175 -5.85 10.23 4.49
N LYS A 176 -6.92 10.47 3.73
CA LYS A 176 -7.48 11.80 3.49
C LYS A 176 -8.59 12.19 4.49
N THR A 177 -8.95 11.29 5.41
CA THR A 177 -10.00 11.51 6.42
C THR A 177 -9.46 11.26 7.83
N VAL A 178 -9.49 10.02 8.29
CA VAL A 178 -9.15 9.60 9.66
C VAL A 178 -7.69 9.90 10.01
N TYR A 179 -6.77 9.80 9.05
CA TYR A 179 -5.34 10.01 9.23
C TYR A 179 -4.81 11.30 8.59
N ASP A 180 -5.68 12.19 8.12
CA ASP A 180 -5.29 13.41 7.40
C ASP A 180 -4.30 14.30 8.18
N ASN A 181 -4.49 14.41 9.49
CA ASN A 181 -3.64 15.21 10.37
C ASN A 181 -2.51 14.41 11.05
N ASP A 182 -2.31 13.13 10.69
CA ASP A 182 -1.24 12.34 11.27
C ASP A 182 0.11 12.69 10.61
N PRO A 183 1.13 13.09 11.43
CA PRO A 183 2.41 13.55 10.90
C PRO A 183 3.20 12.48 10.12
N HIS A 184 2.83 11.19 10.25
CA HIS A 184 3.45 10.13 9.45
C HIS A 184 2.94 10.11 8.00
N PHE A 185 1.77 10.70 7.73
CA PHE A 185 1.10 10.58 6.42
C PHE A 185 0.73 11.91 5.77
N SER A 186 0.76 13.02 6.52
CA SER A 186 0.31 14.33 6.04
C SER A 186 0.98 14.82 4.74
N ASN A 187 2.21 14.38 4.49
CA ASN A 187 2.95 14.71 3.26
C ASN A 187 2.99 13.56 2.24
N ALA A 188 2.45 12.38 2.59
CA ALA A 188 2.49 11.22 1.70
C ALA A 188 1.55 11.40 0.50
N LYS A 189 2.02 11.00 -0.69
CA LYS A 189 1.21 10.90 -1.89
C LYS A 189 0.68 9.49 -2.06
N VAL A 190 -0.60 9.39 -2.34
CA VAL A 190 -1.28 8.10 -2.50
C VAL A 190 -1.52 7.81 -3.96
N ILE A 191 -0.90 6.75 -4.46
CA ILE A 191 -1.13 6.23 -5.81
C ILE A 191 -2.04 4.99 -5.68
N TYR A 192 -3.08 4.94 -6.48
CA TYR A 192 -3.98 3.79 -6.53
C TYR A 192 -3.93 3.14 -7.91
N SER A 193 -3.50 1.88 -7.95
CA SER A 193 -3.43 1.10 -9.19
C SER A 193 -4.62 0.18 -9.36
N ILE A 194 -5.28 0.31 -10.53
CA ILE A 194 -6.39 -0.55 -10.95
C ILE A 194 -5.90 -1.67 -11.87
N TYR A 195 -6.53 -2.82 -11.67
CA TYR A 195 -6.29 -4.05 -12.42
C TYR A 195 -7.62 -4.55 -13.01
N ASP A 196 -7.67 -5.81 -13.45
CA ASP A 196 -8.91 -6.41 -13.92
C ASP A 196 -10.07 -6.22 -12.91
N VAL A 197 -11.16 -5.62 -13.39
CA VAL A 197 -12.32 -5.24 -12.59
C VAL A 197 -13.54 -6.14 -12.92
N GLN A 198 -13.33 -7.31 -13.52
CA GLN A 198 -14.43 -8.23 -13.86
C GLN A 198 -15.16 -8.80 -12.64
N ASN A 199 -14.59 -8.60 -11.45
CA ASN A 199 -15.20 -9.01 -10.19
C ASN A 199 -16.45 -8.18 -9.86
N LYS A 200 -17.64 -8.80 -10.03
CA LYS A 200 -18.95 -8.19 -9.77
C LYS A 200 -19.50 -8.51 -8.37
N ASN A 201 -18.67 -9.03 -7.48
CA ASN A 201 -19.10 -9.39 -6.15
C ASN A 201 -19.49 -8.13 -5.35
N LYS A 202 -20.54 -8.31 -4.53
CA LYS A 202 -21.06 -7.26 -3.66
C LYS A 202 -20.60 -7.50 -2.24
N PHE A 203 -20.29 -6.43 -1.54
CA PHE A 203 -20.00 -6.44 -0.13
C PHE A 203 -21.30 -6.51 0.72
N SER A 204 -21.16 -6.57 2.03
CA SER A 204 -22.29 -6.58 2.95
C SER A 204 -23.15 -5.31 2.79
N LYS A 205 -24.43 -5.40 3.12
CA LYS A 205 -25.36 -4.27 2.98
C LYS A 205 -25.07 -3.15 3.98
N ASP A 206 -24.45 -3.50 5.10
CA ASP A 206 -24.08 -2.61 6.21
C ASP A 206 -22.66 -2.04 6.05
N PHE A 207 -22.01 -2.26 4.92
CA PHE A 207 -20.64 -1.76 4.68
C PHE A 207 -20.56 -0.23 4.82
N LYS A 208 -21.58 0.50 4.31
CA LYS A 208 -21.66 1.95 4.49
C LYS A 208 -21.73 2.37 5.97
N ASP A 209 -22.48 1.65 6.76
CA ASP A 209 -22.60 1.92 8.20
C ASP A 209 -21.30 1.64 8.94
N LYS A 210 -20.57 0.59 8.54
CA LYS A 210 -19.23 0.27 9.05
C LYS A 210 -18.20 1.36 8.73
N LEU A 211 -18.24 1.91 7.52
CA LEU A 211 -17.38 3.04 7.13
C LEU A 211 -17.71 4.29 7.95
N ALA A 212 -19.01 4.57 8.18
CA ALA A 212 -19.44 5.68 9.01
C ALA A 212 -19.00 5.51 10.47
N PHE A 213 -19.01 4.27 10.99
CA PHE A 213 -18.49 3.96 12.32
C PHE A 213 -16.99 4.27 12.46
N ASP A 214 -16.22 4.11 11.41
CA ASP A 214 -14.80 4.48 11.33
C ASP A 214 -14.58 6.00 11.07
N GLU A 215 -15.63 6.83 11.24
CA GLU A 215 -15.59 8.28 11.03
C GLU A 215 -15.29 8.71 9.58
N ILE A 216 -15.46 7.80 8.62
CA ILE A 216 -15.35 8.14 7.20
C ILE A 216 -16.61 8.92 6.77
N PRO A 217 -16.47 10.07 6.08
CA PRO A 217 -17.59 10.88 5.63
C PRO A 217 -18.32 10.21 4.45
N VAL A 218 -19.16 9.22 4.76
CA VAL A 218 -19.82 8.36 3.77
C VAL A 218 -20.74 9.12 2.80
N ASP A 219 -21.17 10.32 3.14
CA ASP A 219 -21.97 11.17 2.27
C ASP A 219 -21.13 11.85 1.18
N GLU A 220 -19.81 11.90 1.36
CA GLU A 220 -18.84 12.38 0.36
C GLU A 220 -18.38 11.26 -0.59
N LEU A 221 -18.65 10.00 -0.24
CA LEU A 221 -18.40 8.88 -1.11
C LEU A 221 -19.57 8.75 -2.11
N ASP A 222 -19.26 8.71 -3.41
CA ASP A 222 -20.30 8.53 -4.46
C ASP A 222 -20.82 7.08 -4.45
N ILE A 223 -21.56 6.73 -3.38
CA ILE A 223 -22.13 5.41 -3.15
C ILE A 223 -23.63 5.42 -3.44
N ASN A 224 -24.02 4.83 -4.56
CA ASN A 224 -25.41 4.65 -4.95
C ASN A 224 -25.84 3.17 -4.73
N GLY A 225 -26.37 2.87 -3.54
CA GLY A 225 -26.85 1.54 -3.20
C GLY A 225 -25.81 0.64 -2.53
N THR A 226 -25.78 -0.64 -2.90
CA THR A 226 -24.83 -1.62 -2.33
C THR A 226 -23.46 -1.46 -2.98
N ILE A 227 -22.42 -1.40 -2.17
CA ILE A 227 -21.04 -1.33 -2.63
C ILE A 227 -20.65 -2.69 -3.23
N ASP A 228 -20.21 -2.69 -4.46
CA ASP A 228 -19.53 -3.81 -5.11
C ASP A 228 -18.03 -3.50 -5.32
N VAL A 229 -17.29 -4.47 -5.84
CA VAL A 229 -15.85 -4.30 -6.04
C VAL A 229 -15.54 -3.14 -7.00
N LYS A 230 -16.38 -2.91 -8.03
CA LYS A 230 -16.20 -1.77 -8.95
C LYS A 230 -16.42 -0.43 -8.24
N THR A 231 -17.47 -0.33 -7.43
CA THR A 231 -17.74 0.86 -6.61
C THR A 231 -16.59 1.12 -5.63
N LEU A 232 -16.05 0.07 -5.02
CA LEU A 232 -14.91 0.20 -4.11
C LEU A 232 -13.64 0.69 -4.84
N HIS A 233 -13.37 0.21 -6.05
CA HIS A 233 -12.30 0.75 -6.89
C HIS A 233 -12.52 2.24 -7.20
N LYS A 234 -13.76 2.62 -7.56
CA LYS A 234 -14.09 4.03 -7.83
C LYS A 234 -13.81 4.91 -6.60
N ILE A 235 -14.19 4.46 -5.42
CA ILE A 235 -13.86 5.17 -4.16
C ILE A 235 -12.33 5.36 -4.05
N GLY A 236 -11.53 4.32 -4.28
CA GLY A 236 -10.08 4.44 -4.27
C GLY A 236 -9.54 5.45 -5.28
N LEU A 237 -10.11 5.47 -6.50
CA LEU A 237 -9.77 6.42 -7.55
C LEU A 237 -10.14 7.87 -7.18
N ASP A 238 -11.31 8.08 -6.60
CA ASP A 238 -11.79 9.42 -6.22
C ASP A 238 -10.88 10.08 -5.16
N TRP A 239 -10.33 9.28 -4.25
CA TRP A 239 -9.60 9.78 -3.08
C TRP A 239 -8.06 9.69 -3.19
N CYS A 240 -7.50 9.03 -4.22
CA CYS A 240 -6.05 9.00 -4.42
C CYS A 240 -5.51 10.31 -5.01
N ASP A 241 -4.21 10.53 -4.90
CA ASP A 241 -3.51 11.67 -5.51
C ASP A 241 -3.13 11.39 -6.97
N ALA A 242 -2.87 10.12 -7.33
CA ALA A 242 -2.48 9.72 -8.67
C ALA A 242 -2.96 8.29 -8.98
N ILE A 243 -3.10 7.96 -10.26
CA ILE A 243 -3.71 6.73 -10.73
C ILE A 243 -2.73 5.92 -11.58
N GLY A 244 -2.62 4.61 -11.30
CA GLY A 244 -1.96 3.65 -12.18
C GLY A 244 -2.98 2.74 -12.88
N VAL A 245 -2.87 2.58 -14.20
CA VAL A 245 -3.64 1.59 -14.95
C VAL A 245 -2.71 0.43 -15.28
N CYS A 246 -2.94 -0.72 -14.65
CA CYS A 246 -2.05 -1.86 -14.72
C CYS A 246 -2.61 -3.04 -15.53
N ALA A 247 -3.80 -2.90 -16.09
CA ALA A 247 -4.41 -3.86 -17.01
C ALA A 247 -5.25 -3.16 -18.06
N SER A 248 -5.26 -3.67 -19.29
CA SER A 248 -6.03 -3.10 -20.40
C SER A 248 -7.54 -3.11 -20.12
N ASP A 249 -8.04 -4.18 -19.52
CA ASP A 249 -9.47 -4.32 -19.17
C ASP A 249 -9.93 -3.31 -18.11
N ALA A 250 -9.00 -2.87 -17.25
CA ALA A 250 -9.31 -1.84 -16.27
C ALA A 250 -9.52 -0.46 -16.93
N GLU A 251 -8.77 -0.17 -18.00
CA GLU A 251 -8.96 1.04 -18.81
C GLU A 251 -10.36 1.11 -19.37
N ASP A 252 -10.85 0.04 -20.00
CA ASP A 252 -12.20 -0.04 -20.57
C ASP A 252 -13.31 0.16 -19.53
N HIS A 253 -13.13 -0.40 -18.32
CA HIS A 253 -14.13 -0.30 -17.25
C HIS A 253 -14.25 1.09 -16.64
N PHE A 254 -13.20 1.90 -16.69
CA PHE A 254 -13.12 3.24 -16.14
C PHE A 254 -12.81 4.31 -17.19
N GLU A 255 -12.96 4.02 -18.49
CA GLU A 255 -12.62 4.91 -19.59
C GLU A 255 -13.17 6.34 -19.39
N SER A 256 -14.47 6.46 -19.12
CA SER A 256 -15.10 7.76 -18.91
C SER A 256 -14.51 8.51 -17.69
N TYR A 257 -14.11 7.81 -16.65
CA TYR A 257 -13.46 8.40 -15.48
C TYR A 257 -12.04 8.86 -15.80
N LEU A 258 -11.26 7.99 -16.41
CA LEU A 258 -9.86 8.23 -16.75
C LEU A 258 -9.68 9.38 -17.76
N ASN A 259 -10.62 9.51 -18.72
CA ASN A 259 -10.61 10.58 -19.70
C ASN A 259 -11.01 11.96 -19.13
N ASN A 260 -11.63 12.02 -17.95
CA ASN A 260 -12.11 13.26 -17.33
C ASN A 260 -11.42 13.61 -16.00
N THR A 261 -10.41 12.83 -15.59
CA THR A 261 -9.66 13.13 -14.37
C THR A 261 -8.52 14.10 -14.63
N ASP A 262 -8.31 15.06 -13.70
CA ASP A 262 -7.15 15.95 -13.70
C ASP A 262 -5.94 15.36 -12.93
N LYS A 263 -6.10 14.16 -12.35
CA LYS A 263 -5.04 13.51 -11.57
C LYS A 263 -3.92 13.01 -12.47
N PRO A 264 -2.66 13.03 -11.99
CA PRO A 264 -1.58 12.33 -12.66
C PRO A 264 -1.97 10.88 -12.96
N LEU A 265 -1.85 10.52 -14.22
CA LEU A 265 -2.26 9.21 -14.74
C LEU A 265 -1.08 8.50 -15.38
N LEU A 266 -0.82 7.28 -14.92
CA LEU A 266 0.04 6.32 -15.60
C LEU A 266 -0.85 5.36 -16.39
N GLN A 267 -0.81 5.47 -17.71
CA GLN A 267 -1.56 4.58 -18.60
C GLN A 267 -0.95 3.18 -18.64
N PHE A 268 -1.75 2.21 -19.05
CA PHE A 268 -1.28 0.84 -19.25
C PHE A 268 -0.09 0.80 -20.24
N HIS A 269 0.93 0.02 -19.89
CA HIS A 269 2.16 -0.14 -20.68
C HIS A 269 2.65 -1.58 -20.64
N SER A 270 3.58 -1.92 -21.54
CA SER A 270 4.14 -3.26 -21.60
C SER A 270 5.04 -3.57 -20.40
N GLU A 271 5.17 -4.86 -20.04
CA GLU A 271 5.99 -5.31 -18.92
C GLU A 271 7.46 -4.88 -19.02
N GLU A 272 8.02 -4.75 -20.24
CA GLU A 272 9.42 -4.40 -20.46
C GLU A 272 9.79 -3.00 -19.95
N GLN A 273 8.86 -2.06 -19.93
CA GLN A 273 9.07 -0.68 -19.51
C GLN A 273 8.60 -0.38 -18.08
N THR A 274 8.08 -1.40 -17.37
CA THR A 274 7.39 -1.24 -16.09
C THR A 274 8.19 -0.46 -15.05
N ILE A 275 9.49 -0.73 -14.90
CA ILE A 275 10.32 -0.11 -13.86
C ILE A 275 10.57 1.37 -14.17
N GLU A 276 11.07 1.66 -15.36
CA GLU A 276 11.41 3.02 -15.80
C GLU A 276 10.19 3.95 -15.75
N VAL A 277 9.09 3.51 -16.35
CA VAL A 277 7.85 4.29 -16.42
C VAL A 277 7.26 4.58 -15.03
N HIS A 278 7.33 3.61 -14.10
CA HIS A 278 6.87 3.86 -12.73
C HIS A 278 7.82 4.77 -11.94
N GLN A 279 9.12 4.73 -12.19
CA GLN A 279 10.08 5.64 -11.57
C GLN A 279 9.81 7.08 -11.99
N ASP A 280 9.68 7.32 -13.30
CA ASP A 280 9.34 8.64 -13.85
C ASP A 280 8.00 9.13 -13.30
N PHE A 281 7.04 8.21 -13.15
CA PHE A 281 5.73 8.54 -12.57
C PHE A 281 5.82 8.92 -11.09
N TYR A 282 6.63 8.23 -10.30
CA TYR A 282 6.85 8.60 -8.89
C TYR A 282 7.50 9.97 -8.75
N GLU A 283 8.50 10.27 -9.58
CA GLU A 283 9.16 11.59 -9.60
C GLU A 283 8.18 12.70 -10.00
N LYS A 284 7.33 12.44 -11.00
CA LYS A 284 6.27 13.37 -11.38
C LYS A 284 5.30 13.64 -10.24
N VAL A 285 4.79 12.60 -9.57
CA VAL A 285 3.83 12.72 -8.46
C VAL A 285 4.43 13.49 -7.27
N LEU A 286 5.72 13.30 -6.99
CA LEU A 286 6.42 14.05 -5.95
C LEU A 286 6.67 15.50 -6.34
N SER A 287 7.06 15.78 -7.58
CA SER A 287 7.37 17.14 -8.05
C SER A 287 6.13 18.05 -8.11
N GLU A 288 4.97 17.53 -8.51
CA GLU A 288 3.72 18.28 -8.54
C GLU A 288 3.25 18.72 -7.14
N SER A 289 3.83 18.16 -6.09
CA SER A 289 3.53 18.52 -4.70
C SER A 289 4.46 19.59 -4.10
N GLY A 290 5.48 20.03 -4.83
CA GLY A 290 6.48 20.99 -4.31
C GLY A 290 7.44 20.40 -3.25
N VAL A 291 7.52 19.08 -3.13
CA VAL A 291 8.38 18.38 -2.15
C VAL A 291 9.83 18.24 -2.66
N LEU A 292 10.10 18.52 -3.93
CA LEU A 292 11.44 18.61 -4.49
C LEU A 292 11.88 20.08 -4.54
N ALA A 293 12.31 20.63 -3.42
CA ALA A 293 13.00 21.92 -3.35
C ALA A 293 14.30 21.75 -2.54
#